data_0fb026002bdbfb6637724a3052560002
#
_entry.id   0fb026002bdbfb6637724a3052560002
#
_cell.length_a   1.000
_cell.length_b   1.000
_cell.length_c   1.000
_cell.angle_alpha   90.00
_cell.angle_beta   90.00
_cell.angle_gamma   90.00
#
_symmetry.space_group_name_H-M   'P 1'
#
loop_
_entity.id
_entity.type
_entity.pdbx_description
1 polymer ?
#
loop_
_entity_poly.entity_id
_entity_poly.type
_entity_poly.pdbx_seq_one_letter_code
_entity_poly.pdbx_strand_id
1 'polypeptide(L)'
;MTKKNPDLTQAEINQIVSDSIFKQLGVKDEHLVVLYDLDSPLAKIMTQAHKEVLADRNPEKTVIRKYEPEDNAELVEMLSNLPEQSSVILIQSTSFRMDKFRIRLHLYNKNMGCMEHSHLGYYGQDQENTWLRALTYKAEEYAEIGGKIKKLMEDYDEIKIYSGDKKNPDILTFPDMEEAKINDGRFYQQKNRGGSSICGEIFSESKDLKSVNGTLNICCYPNSDFRIVQCEPFTVTIENGILTKWEDHAPQEFIDNLITRILESETDEDGNPEVMIREAGFGLNPFISMENPLSFVSVFERQAGFHISLGKKHAIYRHKFGKEVVQRYHMDIFSTAFKMTACNVDEKTGDITEEVIFFENGMYIA
;
A
#
# COMPACT_ATOMS: atom_id res chain seq x y z
N MET A 1 17.95 16.20 -15.66
CA MET A 1 17.64 17.00 -14.44
C MET A 1 16.14 16.95 -14.26
N THR A 2 15.66 16.13 -13.36
CA THR A 2 14.23 16.08 -12.96
C THR A 2 13.84 17.44 -12.40
N LYS A 3 12.80 18.07 -12.96
CA LYS A 3 12.24 19.30 -12.37
C LYS A 3 11.70 18.95 -11.00
N LYS A 4 12.39 19.40 -9.94
CA LYS A 4 11.87 19.30 -8.58
C LYS A 4 10.54 20.05 -8.53
N ASN A 5 9.49 19.39 -8.08
CA ASN A 5 8.20 20.05 -7.87
C ASN A 5 8.38 21.22 -6.88
N PRO A 6 7.75 22.38 -7.12
CA PRO A 6 7.81 23.49 -6.18
C PRO A 6 7.29 23.08 -4.81
N ASP A 7 7.81 23.69 -3.75
CA ASP A 7 7.31 23.42 -2.41
C ASP A 7 5.86 23.90 -2.27
N LEU A 8 5.06 23.14 -1.52
CA LEU A 8 3.67 23.50 -1.23
C LEU A 8 3.62 24.69 -0.26
N THR A 9 2.71 25.61 -0.51
CA THR A 9 2.36 26.68 0.44
C THR A 9 1.55 26.11 1.60
N GLN A 10 1.55 26.82 2.75
CA GLN A 10 0.71 26.45 3.90
C GLN A 10 -0.77 26.31 3.54
N ALA A 11 -1.29 27.17 2.68
CA ALA A 11 -2.68 27.11 2.22
C ALA A 11 -2.98 25.82 1.42
N GLU A 12 -2.05 25.39 0.56
CA GLU A 12 -2.19 24.13 -0.19
C GLU A 12 -2.12 22.93 0.77
N ILE A 13 -1.22 22.95 1.75
CA ILE A 13 -1.13 21.89 2.77
C ILE A 13 -2.43 21.82 3.57
N ASN A 14 -2.98 22.95 4.00
CA ASN A 14 -4.23 23.00 4.73
C ASN A 14 -5.41 22.47 3.88
N GLN A 15 -5.43 22.77 2.59
CA GLN A 15 -6.46 22.22 1.69
C GLN A 15 -6.35 20.70 1.56
N ILE A 16 -5.13 20.16 1.41
CA ILE A 16 -4.87 18.70 1.35
C ILE A 16 -5.35 18.03 2.64
N VAL A 17 -5.01 18.59 3.81
CA VAL A 17 -5.43 18.08 5.12
C VAL A 17 -6.95 18.18 5.28
N SER A 18 -7.57 19.28 4.87
CA SER A 18 -9.02 19.46 4.88
C SER A 18 -9.72 18.37 4.05
N ASP A 19 -9.25 18.12 2.84
CA ASP A 19 -9.79 17.06 1.97
C ASP A 19 -9.60 15.66 2.57
N SER A 20 -8.48 15.41 3.21
CA SER A 20 -8.20 14.16 3.92
C SER A 20 -9.19 13.93 5.09
N ILE A 21 -9.48 14.95 5.88
CA ILE A 21 -10.42 14.87 6.99
C ILE A 21 -11.86 14.73 6.49
N PHE A 22 -12.31 15.65 5.63
CA PHE A 22 -13.73 15.82 5.32
C PHE A 22 -14.20 15.02 4.10
N LYS A 23 -13.33 14.79 3.10
CA LYS A 23 -13.69 14.00 1.92
C LYS A 23 -13.24 12.55 2.05
N GLN A 24 -11.99 12.30 2.47
CA GLN A 24 -11.44 10.94 2.54
C GLN A 24 -12.00 10.17 3.74
N LEU A 25 -11.83 10.66 4.97
CA LEU A 25 -12.36 10.03 6.19
C LEU A 25 -13.87 10.27 6.34
N GLY A 26 -14.38 11.35 5.76
CA GLY A 26 -15.80 11.70 5.75
C GLY A 26 -16.31 12.24 7.08
N VAL A 27 -15.45 12.93 7.84
CA VAL A 27 -15.80 13.55 9.12
C VAL A 27 -16.83 14.66 8.90
N LYS A 28 -17.92 14.62 9.64
CA LYS A 28 -18.98 15.64 9.63
C LYS A 28 -19.07 16.32 10.99
N ASP A 29 -20.11 16.02 11.75
CA ASP A 29 -20.39 16.63 13.07
C ASP A 29 -20.15 15.66 14.24
N GLU A 30 -19.60 14.48 13.99
CA GLU A 30 -19.24 13.52 15.00
C GLU A 30 -18.02 13.94 15.84
N HIS A 31 -17.74 13.21 16.92
CA HIS A 31 -16.53 13.40 17.70
C HIS A 31 -15.29 13.05 16.87
N LEU A 32 -14.30 13.95 16.92
CA LEU A 32 -13.00 13.79 16.24
C LEU A 32 -11.87 13.90 17.27
N VAL A 33 -11.00 12.91 17.27
CA VAL A 33 -9.77 12.92 18.06
C VAL A 33 -8.58 12.93 17.11
N VAL A 34 -7.66 13.86 17.30
CA VAL A 34 -6.35 13.88 16.62
C VAL A 34 -5.26 13.61 17.66
N LEU A 35 -4.63 12.46 17.57
CA LEU A 35 -3.43 12.14 18.37
C LEU A 35 -2.19 12.39 17.53
N TYR A 36 -1.21 13.10 18.10
CA TYR A 36 0.00 13.47 17.37
C TYR A 36 1.25 13.38 18.24
N ASP A 37 2.40 13.17 17.61
CA ASP A 37 3.71 13.50 18.15
C ASP A 37 4.36 14.69 17.37
N LEU A 38 5.52 15.13 17.81
CA LEU A 38 6.28 16.21 17.16
C LEU A 38 7.73 15.78 16.91
N ASP A 39 7.97 14.48 16.78
CA ASP A 39 9.32 13.91 16.78
C ASP A 39 9.98 13.95 15.40
N SER A 40 9.22 14.31 14.35
CA SER A 40 9.73 14.54 13.01
C SER A 40 9.26 15.87 12.41
N PRO A 41 9.99 16.44 11.43
CA PRO A 41 9.55 17.65 10.74
C PRO A 41 8.18 17.50 10.09
N LEU A 42 7.95 16.39 9.40
CA LEU A 42 6.67 16.13 8.71
C LEU A 42 5.50 15.98 9.70
N ALA A 43 5.72 15.37 10.88
CA ALA A 43 4.71 15.31 11.93
C ALA A 43 4.35 16.71 12.46
N LYS A 44 5.34 17.61 12.58
CA LYS A 44 5.09 19.01 12.96
C LYS A 44 4.26 19.75 11.93
N ILE A 45 4.59 19.61 10.63
CA ILE A 45 3.83 20.21 9.52
C ILE A 45 2.39 19.71 9.53
N MET A 46 2.21 18.39 9.62
CA MET A 46 0.87 17.78 9.64
C MET A 46 0.06 18.20 10.87
N THR A 47 0.69 18.24 12.05
CA THR A 47 0.02 18.68 13.28
C THR A 47 -0.44 20.14 13.18
N GLN A 48 0.41 21.03 12.65
CA GLN A 48 0.07 22.44 12.45
C GLN A 48 -1.10 22.59 11.50
N ALA A 49 -1.07 21.90 10.35
CA ALA A 49 -2.15 21.96 9.37
C ALA A 49 -3.48 21.43 9.94
N HIS A 50 -3.46 20.33 10.71
CA HIS A 50 -4.68 19.83 11.37
C HIS A 50 -5.25 20.84 12.39
N LYS A 51 -4.40 21.50 13.19
CA LYS A 51 -4.82 22.54 14.13
C LYS A 51 -5.47 23.72 13.40
N GLU A 52 -4.90 24.18 12.30
CA GLU A 52 -5.42 25.28 11.51
C GLU A 52 -6.77 24.91 10.84
N VAL A 53 -6.86 23.75 10.22
CA VAL A 53 -8.07 23.26 9.55
C VAL A 53 -9.23 23.02 10.53
N LEU A 54 -8.92 22.63 11.76
CA LEU A 54 -9.93 22.31 12.79
C LEU A 54 -10.20 23.45 13.77
N ALA A 55 -9.59 24.64 13.58
CA ALA A 55 -9.67 25.75 14.53
C ALA A 55 -11.11 26.21 14.84
N ASP A 56 -11.98 26.21 13.83
CA ASP A 56 -13.38 26.66 13.96
C ASP A 56 -14.36 25.50 14.27
N ARG A 57 -13.84 24.28 14.47
CA ARG A 57 -14.69 23.13 14.81
C ARG A 57 -15.09 23.15 16.28
N ASN A 58 -16.31 22.65 16.57
CA ASN A 58 -16.84 22.59 17.92
C ASN A 58 -15.84 21.94 18.91
N PRO A 59 -15.33 22.68 19.92
CA PRO A 59 -14.33 22.17 20.86
C PRO A 59 -14.84 21.06 21.78
N GLU A 60 -16.15 20.94 22.01
CA GLU A 60 -16.74 19.86 22.78
C GLU A 60 -16.67 18.50 22.03
N LYS A 61 -16.57 18.56 20.69
CA LYS A 61 -16.52 17.39 19.82
C LYS A 61 -15.13 17.16 19.20
N THR A 62 -14.15 18.03 19.47
CA THR A 62 -12.83 17.97 18.82
C THR A 62 -11.73 17.98 19.86
N VAL A 63 -10.97 16.90 19.92
CA VAL A 63 -9.81 16.77 20.81
C VAL A 63 -8.55 16.68 19.95
N ILE A 64 -7.61 17.59 20.15
CA ILE A 64 -6.28 17.53 19.52
C ILE A 64 -5.26 17.39 20.64
N ARG A 65 -4.71 16.18 20.80
CA ARG A 65 -3.87 15.82 21.95
C ARG A 65 -2.54 15.25 21.52
N LYS A 66 -1.47 15.69 22.18
CA LYS A 66 -0.15 15.06 22.03
C LYS A 66 -0.19 13.66 22.65
N TYR A 67 0.41 12.72 21.95
CA TYR A 67 0.63 11.36 22.45
C TYR A 67 1.87 11.34 23.34
N GLU A 68 1.72 10.90 24.57
CA GLU A 68 2.80 10.60 25.50
C GLU A 68 2.64 9.16 25.98
N PRO A 69 3.70 8.31 25.90
CA PRO A 69 3.60 6.90 26.31
C PRO A 69 3.12 6.69 27.76
N GLU A 70 3.41 7.64 28.63
CA GLU A 70 3.01 7.63 30.04
C GLU A 70 1.50 7.72 30.20
N ASP A 71 0.79 8.31 29.24
CA ASP A 71 -0.66 8.51 29.24
C ASP A 71 -1.45 7.33 28.65
N ASN A 72 -0.81 6.24 28.30
CA ASN A 72 -1.43 5.12 27.59
C ASN A 72 -2.73 4.63 28.24
N ALA A 73 -2.78 4.51 29.57
CA ALA A 73 -3.98 4.04 30.28
C ALA A 73 -5.17 5.00 30.09
N GLU A 74 -4.92 6.31 30.25
CA GLU A 74 -5.94 7.36 30.06
C GLU A 74 -6.39 7.44 28.59
N LEU A 75 -5.46 7.31 27.63
CA LEU A 75 -5.79 7.31 26.22
C LEU A 75 -6.63 6.11 25.82
N VAL A 76 -6.34 4.92 26.32
CA VAL A 76 -7.16 3.71 26.10
C VAL A 76 -8.55 3.91 26.67
N GLU A 77 -8.68 4.46 27.87
CA GLU A 77 -9.98 4.78 28.48
C GLU A 77 -10.73 5.82 27.65
N MET A 78 -10.10 6.91 27.25
CA MET A 78 -10.70 7.95 26.41
C MET A 78 -11.20 7.35 25.09
N LEU A 79 -10.37 6.60 24.36
CA LEU A 79 -10.72 5.97 23.08
C LEU A 79 -11.84 4.93 23.24
N SER A 80 -11.88 4.25 24.39
CA SER A 80 -12.91 3.25 24.70
C SER A 80 -14.27 3.89 25.02
N ASN A 81 -14.26 5.12 25.50
CA ASN A 81 -15.48 5.86 25.87
C ASN A 81 -15.99 6.79 24.75
N LEU A 82 -15.30 6.86 23.60
CA LEU A 82 -15.80 7.65 22.46
C LEU A 82 -17.17 7.12 21.99
N PRO A 83 -18.10 8.02 21.64
CA PRO A 83 -19.35 7.63 21.00
C PRO A 83 -19.12 6.83 19.70
N GLU A 84 -20.09 6.00 19.36
CA GLU A 84 -20.10 5.33 18.06
C GLU A 84 -20.00 6.35 16.90
N GLN A 85 -19.46 5.92 15.78
CA GLN A 85 -19.20 6.75 14.58
C GLN A 85 -18.16 7.86 14.76
N SER A 86 -17.56 8.02 15.95
CA SER A 86 -16.41 8.92 16.13
C SER A 86 -15.29 8.61 15.15
N SER A 87 -14.45 9.61 14.89
CA SER A 87 -13.27 9.47 14.05
C SER A 87 -12.00 9.77 14.82
N VAL A 88 -10.92 9.03 14.53
CA VAL A 88 -9.60 9.23 15.14
C VAL A 88 -8.56 9.38 14.03
N ILE A 89 -7.73 10.39 14.15
CA ILE A 89 -6.59 10.62 13.25
C ILE A 89 -5.30 10.48 14.06
N LEU A 90 -4.37 9.70 13.54
CA LEU A 90 -3.08 9.44 14.17
C LEU A 90 -1.97 10.08 13.33
N ILE A 91 -1.24 11.05 13.89
CA ILE A 91 -0.08 11.70 13.27
C ILE A 91 1.16 11.17 13.99
N GLN A 92 1.88 10.24 13.37
CA GLN A 92 2.87 9.39 14.02
C GLN A 92 4.23 9.49 13.33
N SER A 93 5.24 10.00 14.01
CA SER A 93 6.64 9.88 13.56
C SER A 93 7.13 8.44 13.59
N THR A 94 6.71 7.71 14.63
CA THR A 94 6.78 6.24 14.75
C THR A 94 5.41 5.72 15.18
N SER A 95 5.18 4.41 15.09
CA SER A 95 3.88 3.85 15.53
C SER A 95 3.66 4.08 17.03
N PHE A 96 2.50 4.59 17.40
CA PHE A 96 2.10 4.66 18.81
C PHE A 96 1.95 3.27 19.40
N ARG A 97 2.72 2.97 20.45
CA ARG A 97 2.79 1.66 21.09
C ARG A 97 2.04 1.66 22.41
N MET A 98 0.96 0.92 22.48
CA MET A 98 0.14 0.75 23.68
C MET A 98 0.07 -0.74 24.08
N ASP A 99 1.22 -1.38 24.26
CA ASP A 99 1.34 -2.80 24.56
C ASP A 99 0.54 -3.70 23.58
N LYS A 100 -0.49 -4.37 24.09
CA LYS A 100 -1.39 -5.23 23.30
C LYS A 100 -2.55 -4.48 22.66
N PHE A 101 -2.78 -3.21 23.02
CA PHE A 101 -3.91 -2.43 22.50
C PHE A 101 -3.61 -1.95 21.09
N ARG A 102 -4.43 -2.40 20.16
CA ARG A 102 -4.35 -2.04 18.74
C ARG A 102 -5.40 -0.97 18.44
N ILE A 103 -5.00 0.31 18.42
CA ILE A 103 -5.90 1.46 18.26
C ILE A 103 -6.87 1.24 17.10
N ARG A 104 -6.37 1.04 15.89
CA ARG A 104 -7.20 0.88 14.69
C ARG A 104 -8.18 -0.28 14.78
N LEU A 105 -7.74 -1.46 15.25
CA LEU A 105 -8.61 -2.62 15.41
C LEU A 105 -9.70 -2.37 16.45
N HIS A 106 -9.36 -1.71 17.56
CA HIS A 106 -10.32 -1.32 18.58
C HIS A 106 -11.41 -0.40 18.03
N LEU A 107 -11.01 0.63 17.29
CA LEU A 107 -11.91 1.60 16.67
C LEU A 107 -12.83 0.95 15.63
N TYR A 108 -12.31 0.09 14.77
CA TYR A 108 -13.11 -0.65 13.79
C TYR A 108 -14.14 -1.57 14.43
N ASN A 109 -13.76 -2.26 15.52
CA ASN A 109 -14.69 -3.11 16.29
C ASN A 109 -15.83 -2.30 16.94
N LYS A 110 -15.65 -0.99 17.10
CA LYS A 110 -16.66 -0.06 17.62
C LYS A 110 -17.34 0.78 16.53
N ASN A 111 -17.19 0.41 15.27
CA ASN A 111 -17.75 1.13 14.12
C ASN A 111 -17.30 2.61 14.05
N MET A 112 -16.06 2.88 14.42
CA MET A 112 -15.43 4.21 14.38
C MET A 112 -14.46 4.32 13.20
N GLY A 113 -14.20 5.56 12.76
CA GLY A 113 -13.18 5.85 11.74
C GLY A 113 -11.78 5.93 12.35
N CYS A 114 -10.76 5.47 11.59
CA CYS A 114 -9.36 5.64 11.98
C CYS A 114 -8.48 5.90 10.74
N MET A 115 -7.88 7.08 10.66
CA MET A 115 -6.92 7.42 9.61
C MET A 115 -5.52 7.56 10.21
N GLU A 116 -4.52 6.98 9.55
CA GLU A 116 -3.15 6.95 10.05
C GLU A 116 -2.21 7.69 9.08
N HIS A 117 -1.56 8.75 9.57
CA HIS A 117 -0.34 9.32 8.99
C HIS A 117 0.84 8.65 9.67
N SER A 118 1.22 7.47 9.19
CA SER A 118 2.17 6.60 9.87
C SER A 118 3.61 6.81 9.43
N HIS A 119 4.55 6.57 10.34
CA HIS A 119 5.99 6.54 10.07
C HIS A 119 6.56 7.82 9.45
N LEU A 120 6.02 9.00 9.86
CA LEU A 120 6.44 10.30 9.34
C LEU A 120 7.93 10.62 9.60
N GLY A 121 8.54 9.96 10.59
CA GLY A 121 9.97 10.03 10.86
C GLY A 121 10.86 9.23 9.88
N TYR A 122 10.26 8.47 8.96
CA TYR A 122 11.01 7.72 7.95
C TYR A 122 11.39 8.57 6.74
N TYR A 123 10.77 9.75 6.57
CA TYR A 123 10.98 10.60 5.41
C TYR A 123 12.01 11.68 5.72
N GLY A 124 13.00 11.80 4.83
CA GLY A 124 13.94 12.91 4.86
C GLY A 124 13.30 14.21 4.36
N GLN A 125 13.97 15.34 4.59
CA GLN A 125 13.51 16.65 4.16
C GLN A 125 13.28 16.74 2.64
N ASP A 126 14.02 15.96 1.86
CA ASP A 126 13.88 15.84 0.41
C ASP A 126 12.60 15.11 -0.03
N GLN A 127 11.97 14.34 0.87
CA GLN A 127 10.76 13.56 0.62
C GLN A 127 9.47 14.21 1.16
N GLU A 128 9.58 15.23 2.02
CA GLU A 128 8.43 15.87 2.67
C GLU A 128 7.41 16.39 1.65
N ASN A 129 7.87 17.11 0.62
CA ASN A 129 7.00 17.66 -0.41
C ASN A 129 6.32 16.56 -1.25
N THR A 130 7.04 15.48 -1.57
CA THR A 130 6.48 14.30 -2.26
C THR A 130 5.39 13.65 -1.42
N TRP A 131 5.64 13.46 -0.11
CA TRP A 131 4.69 12.86 0.82
C TRP A 131 3.41 13.68 0.93
N LEU A 132 3.54 15.01 1.11
CA LEU A 132 2.40 15.94 1.19
C LEU A 132 1.58 15.93 -0.10
N ARG A 133 2.23 15.88 -1.28
CA ARG A 133 1.54 15.79 -2.56
C ARG A 133 0.85 14.43 -2.74
N ALA A 134 1.49 13.34 -2.30
CA ALA A 134 0.90 12.00 -2.35
C ALA A 134 -0.38 11.88 -1.49
N LEU A 135 -0.55 12.74 -0.50
CA LEU A 135 -1.77 12.82 0.33
C LEU A 135 -2.94 13.52 -0.39
N THR A 136 -2.72 14.14 -1.57
CA THR A 136 -3.79 14.81 -2.31
C THR A 136 -4.94 13.84 -2.60
N TYR A 137 -6.16 14.22 -2.23
CA TYR A 137 -7.35 13.41 -2.46
C TYR A 137 -7.73 13.33 -3.94
N LYS A 138 -7.63 12.14 -4.52
CA LYS A 138 -7.89 11.85 -5.94
C LYS A 138 -8.82 10.62 -6.11
N ALA A 139 -9.80 10.49 -5.24
CA ALA A 139 -10.62 9.29 -5.16
C ALA A 139 -11.38 8.97 -6.46
N GLU A 140 -11.88 10.00 -7.17
CA GLU A 140 -12.57 9.80 -8.44
C GLU A 140 -11.62 9.23 -9.51
N GLU A 141 -10.40 9.77 -9.61
CA GLU A 141 -9.37 9.31 -10.54
C GLU A 141 -8.95 7.86 -10.22
N TYR A 142 -8.69 7.57 -8.93
CA TYR A 142 -8.33 6.22 -8.50
C TYR A 142 -9.46 5.21 -8.69
N ALA A 143 -10.71 5.60 -8.45
CA ALA A 143 -11.87 4.76 -8.69
C ALA A 143 -12.09 4.49 -10.18
N GLU A 144 -11.88 5.48 -11.04
CA GLU A 144 -12.02 5.32 -12.49
C GLU A 144 -10.95 4.36 -13.03
N ILE A 145 -9.67 4.63 -12.77
CA ILE A 145 -8.56 3.78 -13.24
C ILE A 145 -8.67 2.39 -12.62
N GLY A 146 -8.82 2.30 -11.29
CA GLY A 146 -8.95 1.03 -10.58
C GLY A 146 -10.18 0.22 -11.03
N GLY A 147 -11.30 0.89 -11.32
CA GLY A 147 -12.51 0.23 -11.85
C GLY A 147 -12.30 -0.39 -13.23
N LYS A 148 -11.56 0.28 -14.11
CA LYS A 148 -11.20 -0.27 -15.44
C LYS A 148 -10.26 -1.47 -15.30
N ILE A 149 -9.22 -1.39 -14.46
CA ILE A 149 -8.29 -2.50 -14.20
C ILE A 149 -9.05 -3.68 -13.58
N LYS A 150 -9.91 -3.42 -12.58
CA LYS A 150 -10.76 -4.46 -11.97
C LYS A 150 -11.59 -5.19 -13.01
N LYS A 151 -12.22 -4.44 -13.92
CA LYS A 151 -13.03 -5.03 -14.99
C LYS A 151 -12.18 -5.89 -15.94
N LEU A 152 -10.97 -5.46 -16.29
CA LEU A 152 -10.06 -6.27 -17.10
C LEU A 152 -9.66 -7.57 -16.39
N MET A 153 -9.41 -7.55 -15.06
CA MET A 153 -9.15 -8.76 -14.28
C MET A 153 -10.35 -9.71 -14.19
N GLU A 154 -11.58 -9.19 -14.29
CA GLU A 154 -12.81 -9.98 -14.26
C GLU A 154 -13.19 -10.57 -15.65
N ASP A 155 -12.89 -9.84 -16.71
CA ASP A 155 -13.34 -10.15 -18.09
C ASP A 155 -12.31 -10.96 -18.90
N TYR A 156 -11.03 -11.02 -18.48
CA TYR A 156 -9.92 -11.64 -19.21
C TYR A 156 -9.32 -12.81 -18.43
N ASP A 157 -8.78 -13.79 -19.16
CA ASP A 157 -8.22 -15.03 -18.60
C ASP A 157 -6.91 -14.79 -17.84
N GLU A 158 -6.05 -13.86 -18.33
CA GLU A 158 -4.71 -13.64 -17.81
C GLU A 158 -4.35 -12.16 -17.74
N ILE A 159 -3.59 -11.79 -16.71
CA ILE A 159 -2.86 -10.51 -16.62
C ILE A 159 -1.38 -10.79 -16.82
N LYS A 160 -0.76 -10.10 -17.78
CA LYS A 160 0.68 -10.22 -18.08
C LYS A 160 1.42 -8.94 -17.77
N ILE A 161 2.54 -9.08 -17.06
CA ILE A 161 3.42 -7.98 -16.66
C ILE A 161 4.73 -8.12 -17.43
N TYR A 162 5.07 -7.10 -18.22
CA TYR A 162 6.30 -7.03 -18.99
C TYR A 162 7.28 -6.06 -18.32
N SER A 163 8.46 -6.54 -17.97
CA SER A 163 9.48 -5.79 -17.23
C SER A 163 10.88 -5.98 -17.84
N GLY A 164 11.86 -5.23 -17.36
CA GLY A 164 13.25 -5.34 -17.81
C GLY A 164 13.51 -4.77 -19.22
N ASP A 165 14.22 -5.52 -20.05
CA ASP A 165 14.57 -5.08 -21.42
C ASP A 165 13.35 -5.16 -22.36
N LYS A 166 12.99 -4.02 -22.97
CA LYS A 166 11.86 -3.94 -23.90
C LYS A 166 11.99 -4.83 -25.14
N LYS A 167 13.22 -5.23 -25.53
CA LYS A 167 13.46 -6.10 -26.69
C LYS A 167 13.35 -7.59 -26.33
N ASN A 168 13.64 -7.93 -25.11
CA ASN A 168 13.55 -9.28 -24.57
C ASN A 168 13.02 -9.20 -23.14
N PRO A 169 11.71 -8.95 -22.97
CA PRO A 169 11.14 -8.68 -21.67
C PRO A 169 11.06 -9.91 -20.78
N ASP A 170 11.24 -9.69 -19.51
CA ASP A 170 10.76 -10.59 -18.47
C ASP A 170 9.23 -10.50 -18.43
N ILE A 171 8.56 -11.66 -18.42
CA ILE A 171 7.09 -11.73 -18.42
C ILE A 171 6.64 -12.59 -17.25
N LEU A 172 5.83 -11.99 -16.37
CA LEU A 172 5.12 -12.69 -15.32
C LEU A 172 3.63 -12.71 -15.64
N THR A 173 3.03 -13.92 -15.58
CA THR A 173 1.63 -14.16 -15.91
C THR A 173 0.84 -14.53 -14.68
N PHE A 174 -0.30 -13.88 -14.49
CA PHE A 174 -1.31 -14.14 -13.45
C PHE A 174 -2.60 -14.61 -14.11
N PRO A 175 -2.87 -15.92 -14.19
CA PRO A 175 -4.14 -16.44 -14.67
C PRO A 175 -5.27 -16.28 -13.66
N ASP A 176 -6.49 -16.17 -14.16
CA ASP A 176 -7.76 -16.29 -13.41
C ASP A 176 -7.75 -15.51 -12.08
N MET A 177 -7.80 -14.18 -12.17
CA MET A 177 -7.68 -13.27 -11.03
C MET A 177 -8.90 -13.35 -10.10
N GLU A 178 -8.65 -13.21 -8.81
CA GLU A 178 -9.67 -12.98 -7.79
C GLU A 178 -10.31 -11.60 -7.93
N GLU A 179 -11.42 -11.40 -7.22
CA GLU A 179 -12.06 -10.08 -7.16
C GLU A 179 -11.08 -9.04 -6.62
N ALA A 180 -10.68 -8.10 -7.46
CA ALA A 180 -9.75 -7.03 -7.08
C ALA A 180 -10.33 -6.07 -6.04
N LYS A 181 -9.48 -5.56 -5.17
CA LYS A 181 -9.79 -4.55 -4.15
C LYS A 181 -9.14 -3.23 -4.50
N ILE A 182 -9.91 -2.16 -4.40
CA ILE A 182 -9.48 -0.81 -4.72
C ILE A 182 -9.39 0.00 -3.44
N ASN A 183 -8.22 0.59 -3.19
CA ASN A 183 -7.99 1.60 -2.16
C ASN A 183 -8.00 2.99 -2.81
N ASP A 184 -9.18 3.52 -3.06
CA ASP A 184 -9.38 4.82 -3.70
C ASP A 184 -9.44 6.02 -2.72
N GLY A 185 -9.39 5.74 -1.42
CA GLY A 185 -9.43 6.77 -0.39
C GLY A 185 -10.84 7.18 0.07
N ARG A 186 -11.93 6.56 -0.41
CA ARG A 186 -13.30 6.84 0.06
C ARG A 186 -13.62 6.04 1.31
N PHE A 187 -12.91 6.32 2.42
CA PHE A 187 -13.04 5.57 3.67
C PHE A 187 -14.45 5.60 4.26
N TYR A 188 -15.18 6.70 4.07
CA TYR A 188 -16.56 6.84 4.56
C TYR A 188 -17.54 5.83 3.95
N GLN A 189 -17.19 5.19 2.84
CA GLN A 189 -18.00 4.16 2.19
C GLN A 189 -17.64 2.74 2.64
N GLN A 190 -16.53 2.58 3.38
CA GLN A 190 -16.03 1.27 3.80
C GLN A 190 -16.64 0.85 5.13
N LYS A 191 -16.82 -0.47 5.34
CA LYS A 191 -17.23 -1.03 6.63
C LYS A 191 -16.26 -0.64 7.75
N ASN A 192 -14.96 -0.75 7.49
CA ASN A 192 -13.90 -0.27 8.36
C ASN A 192 -13.45 1.09 7.84
N ARG A 193 -14.02 2.17 8.38
CA ARG A 193 -13.75 3.53 7.94
C ARG A 193 -12.31 3.95 8.27
N GLY A 194 -11.40 3.82 7.28
CA GLY A 194 -10.05 4.33 7.44
C GLY A 194 -8.95 3.41 6.94
N GLY A 195 -7.71 3.75 7.30
CA GLY A 195 -6.49 3.10 6.90
C GLY A 195 -5.31 4.07 6.84
N SER A 196 -4.30 3.75 6.02
CA SER A 196 -3.23 4.70 5.67
C SER A 196 -3.82 5.89 4.92
N SER A 197 -3.37 7.10 5.26
CA SER A 197 -3.89 8.33 4.65
C SER A 197 -3.50 8.47 3.17
N ILE A 198 -2.37 7.92 2.74
CA ILE A 198 -1.97 7.88 1.32
C ILE A 198 -2.63 6.69 0.66
N CYS A 199 -3.38 6.96 -0.40
CA CYS A 199 -4.19 6.01 -1.16
C CYS A 199 -3.76 5.95 -2.63
N GLY A 200 -4.48 5.15 -3.40
CA GLY A 200 -4.26 4.95 -4.83
C GLY A 200 -3.58 3.61 -5.09
N GLU A 201 -4.35 2.53 -4.96
CA GLU A 201 -3.88 1.18 -5.23
C GLU A 201 -5.05 0.28 -5.61
N ILE A 202 -4.82 -0.64 -6.51
CA ILE A 202 -5.67 -1.80 -6.74
C ILE A 202 -4.82 -3.06 -6.63
N PHE A 203 -5.34 -4.08 -5.97
CA PHE A 203 -4.63 -5.34 -5.81
C PHE A 203 -5.56 -6.54 -5.92
N SER A 204 -4.98 -7.66 -6.35
CA SER A 204 -5.64 -8.96 -6.43
C SER A 204 -4.62 -10.09 -6.33
N GLU A 205 -5.09 -11.34 -6.39
CA GLU A 205 -4.25 -12.54 -6.52
C GLU A 205 -4.89 -13.48 -7.54
N SER A 206 -4.14 -14.42 -8.11
CA SER A 206 -4.75 -15.51 -8.89
C SER A 206 -5.57 -16.42 -7.98
N LYS A 207 -6.69 -16.96 -8.47
CA LYS A 207 -7.53 -17.92 -7.73
C LYS A 207 -6.74 -19.17 -7.37
N ASP A 208 -5.89 -19.64 -8.28
CA ASP A 208 -4.87 -20.64 -8.01
C ASP A 208 -3.47 -19.99 -8.08
N LEU A 209 -2.85 -19.75 -6.94
CA LEU A 209 -1.50 -19.17 -6.89
C LEU A 209 -0.45 -20.05 -7.57
N LYS A 210 -0.67 -21.38 -7.66
CA LYS A 210 0.24 -22.30 -8.35
C LYS A 210 0.21 -22.13 -9.87
N SER A 211 -0.77 -21.42 -10.41
CA SER A 211 -0.81 -21.10 -11.84
C SER A 211 0.08 -19.92 -12.24
N VAL A 212 0.59 -19.13 -11.27
CA VAL A 212 1.44 -17.97 -11.53
C VAL A 212 2.83 -18.42 -11.92
N ASN A 213 3.28 -18.06 -13.13
CA ASN A 213 4.57 -18.47 -13.67
C ASN A 213 5.22 -17.35 -14.50
N GLY A 214 6.54 -17.35 -14.55
CA GLY A 214 7.31 -16.46 -15.42
C GLY A 214 8.50 -15.82 -14.72
N THR A 215 8.95 -14.70 -15.27
CA THR A 215 10.06 -13.91 -14.73
C THR A 215 9.62 -12.46 -14.50
N LEU A 216 10.24 -11.82 -13.53
CA LEU A 216 9.96 -10.41 -13.19
C LEU A 216 11.27 -9.70 -12.87
N ASN A 217 11.49 -8.56 -13.49
CA ASN A 217 12.65 -7.73 -13.21
C ASN A 217 12.36 -6.77 -12.06
N ILE A 218 13.14 -6.87 -10.97
CA ILE A 218 12.98 -6.15 -9.71
C ILE A 218 13.98 -5.00 -9.62
N CYS A 219 13.53 -3.84 -9.16
CA CYS A 219 14.36 -2.65 -8.97
C CYS A 219 14.34 -2.07 -7.56
N CYS A 220 13.39 -2.52 -6.73
CA CYS A 220 13.30 -2.10 -5.33
C CYS A 220 12.75 -3.22 -4.45
N TYR A 221 13.19 -3.22 -3.19
CA TYR A 221 12.72 -4.12 -2.14
C TYR A 221 12.81 -3.43 -0.76
N PRO A 222 12.09 -3.88 0.26
CA PRO A 222 12.21 -3.35 1.61
C PRO A 222 13.41 -3.97 2.35
N ASN A 223 14.15 -3.14 3.08
CA ASN A 223 15.14 -3.61 4.04
C ASN A 223 14.51 -4.10 5.35
N SER A 224 15.35 -4.45 6.33
CA SER A 224 14.91 -4.92 7.65
C SER A 224 14.03 -3.94 8.43
N ASP A 225 14.12 -2.66 8.13
CA ASP A 225 13.35 -1.58 8.77
C ASP A 225 12.13 -1.15 7.94
N PHE A 226 11.76 -1.94 6.93
CA PHE A 226 10.66 -1.65 5.99
C PHE A 226 10.88 -0.37 5.16
N ARG A 227 12.15 0.03 4.98
CA ARG A 227 12.52 1.12 4.08
C ARG A 227 12.84 0.58 2.70
N ILE A 228 12.40 1.31 1.69
CA ILE A 228 12.69 0.98 0.29
C ILE A 228 14.18 1.15 0.00
N VAL A 229 14.77 0.12 -0.56
CA VAL A 229 16.10 0.10 -1.16
C VAL A 229 15.95 0.00 -2.67
N GLN A 230 16.46 1.00 -3.38
CA GLN A 230 16.59 0.96 -4.84
C GLN A 230 17.90 0.25 -5.18
N CYS A 231 17.88 -0.61 -6.17
CA CYS A 231 19.05 -1.40 -6.59
C CYS A 231 19.21 -1.40 -8.11
N GLU A 232 20.36 -1.90 -8.58
CA GLU A 232 20.49 -2.31 -9.97
C GLU A 232 19.45 -3.40 -10.26
N PRO A 233 18.65 -3.26 -11.32
CA PRO A 233 17.58 -4.21 -11.61
C PRO A 233 18.12 -5.63 -11.84
N PHE A 234 17.44 -6.60 -11.24
CA PHE A 234 17.74 -8.03 -11.40
C PHE A 234 16.45 -8.84 -11.60
N THR A 235 16.58 -9.99 -12.26
CA THR A 235 15.44 -10.85 -12.59
C THR A 235 15.24 -11.92 -11.53
N VAL A 236 13.99 -12.12 -11.13
CA VAL A 236 13.53 -13.26 -10.33
C VAL A 236 12.69 -14.21 -11.18
N THR A 237 12.75 -15.51 -10.89
CA THR A 237 11.93 -16.54 -11.53
C THR A 237 10.87 -17.04 -10.56
N ILE A 238 9.65 -17.12 -11.06
CA ILE A 238 8.48 -17.64 -10.35
C ILE A 238 8.02 -18.90 -11.07
N GLU A 239 7.96 -20.02 -10.34
CA GLU A 239 7.50 -21.31 -10.83
C GLU A 239 6.41 -21.83 -9.88
N ASN A 240 5.22 -22.09 -10.38
CA ASN A 240 4.09 -22.55 -9.58
C ASN A 240 3.77 -21.63 -8.38
N GLY A 241 3.84 -20.31 -8.59
CA GLY A 241 3.58 -19.31 -7.56
C GLY A 241 4.69 -19.15 -6.51
N ILE A 242 5.82 -19.84 -6.67
CA ILE A 242 6.96 -19.82 -5.74
C ILE A 242 8.12 -19.08 -6.41
N LEU A 243 8.74 -18.16 -5.70
CA LEU A 243 10.00 -17.54 -6.11
C LEU A 243 11.12 -18.57 -5.93
N THR A 244 11.62 -19.10 -7.06
CA THR A 244 12.59 -20.23 -7.07
C THR A 244 14.01 -19.80 -7.36
N LYS A 245 14.21 -18.70 -8.11
CA LYS A 245 15.55 -18.24 -8.53
C LYS A 245 15.61 -16.72 -8.59
N TRP A 246 16.83 -16.21 -8.52
CA TRP A 246 17.20 -14.82 -8.80
C TRP A 246 18.57 -14.79 -9.46
N GLU A 247 18.88 -13.69 -10.17
CA GLU A 247 20.18 -13.51 -10.80
C GLU A 247 21.32 -13.40 -9.79
N ASP A 248 22.53 -13.82 -10.17
CA ASP A 248 23.71 -13.85 -9.30
C ASP A 248 24.11 -12.49 -8.73
N HIS A 249 23.75 -11.39 -9.41
CA HIS A 249 24.03 -10.04 -8.95
C HIS A 249 22.93 -9.44 -8.06
N ALA A 250 21.88 -10.19 -7.74
CA ALA A 250 20.87 -9.75 -6.80
C ALA A 250 21.53 -9.35 -5.47
N PRO A 251 21.08 -8.22 -4.87
CA PRO A 251 21.70 -7.73 -3.64
C PRO A 251 21.66 -8.76 -2.53
N GLN A 252 22.79 -8.97 -1.83
CA GLN A 252 22.85 -9.88 -0.69
C GLN A 252 21.85 -9.51 0.40
N GLU A 253 21.60 -8.22 0.60
CA GLU A 253 20.59 -7.72 1.54
C GLU A 253 19.16 -8.18 1.17
N PHE A 254 18.83 -8.27 -0.12
CA PHE A 254 17.55 -8.83 -0.58
C PHE A 254 17.42 -10.29 -0.14
N ILE A 255 18.49 -11.09 -0.31
CA ILE A 255 18.50 -12.50 0.05
C ILE A 255 18.40 -12.67 1.58
N ASP A 256 19.25 -11.96 2.34
CA ASP A 256 19.37 -12.13 3.79
C ASP A 256 18.15 -11.57 4.55
N ASN A 257 17.68 -10.40 4.17
CA ASN A 257 16.64 -9.68 4.92
C ASN A 257 15.21 -9.96 4.43
N LEU A 258 15.03 -10.42 3.20
CA LEU A 258 13.71 -10.69 2.65
C LEU A 258 13.49 -12.19 2.49
N ILE A 259 14.27 -12.83 1.62
CA ILE A 259 14.07 -14.25 1.28
C ILE A 259 14.27 -15.14 2.50
N THR A 260 15.38 -15.00 3.22
CA THR A 260 15.69 -15.81 4.40
C THR A 260 14.63 -15.67 5.50
N ARG A 261 14.15 -14.45 5.76
CA ARG A 261 13.07 -14.22 6.74
C ARG A 261 11.76 -14.90 6.38
N ILE A 262 11.41 -14.90 5.09
CA ILE A 262 10.20 -15.57 4.64
C ILE A 262 10.38 -17.08 4.78
N LEU A 263 11.50 -17.63 4.30
CA LEU A 263 11.82 -19.06 4.42
C LEU A 263 11.83 -19.57 5.86
N GLU A 264 12.25 -18.75 6.83
CA GLU A 264 12.22 -19.10 8.26
C GLU A 264 10.80 -19.14 8.85
N SER A 265 9.82 -18.55 8.19
CA SER A 265 8.46 -18.36 8.72
C SER A 265 7.37 -18.99 7.89
N GLU A 266 7.67 -19.44 6.67
CA GLU A 266 6.70 -20.00 5.73
C GLU A 266 7.10 -21.38 5.28
N THR A 267 6.11 -22.27 5.24
CA THR A 267 6.28 -23.64 4.76
C THR A 267 5.09 -24.01 3.87
N ASP A 268 5.33 -24.93 2.93
CA ASP A 268 4.29 -25.64 2.19
C ASP A 268 3.47 -26.57 3.10
N GLU A 269 2.55 -27.32 2.52
CA GLU A 269 1.70 -28.28 3.25
C GLU A 269 2.51 -29.45 3.85
N ASP A 270 3.69 -29.74 3.29
CA ASP A 270 4.59 -30.80 3.74
C ASP A 270 5.63 -30.28 4.74
N GLY A 271 5.64 -28.98 5.04
CA GLY A 271 6.56 -28.34 6.00
C GLY A 271 7.88 -27.89 5.39
N ASN A 272 8.03 -27.86 4.05
CA ASN A 272 9.24 -27.35 3.40
C ASN A 272 9.19 -25.83 3.31
N PRO A 273 10.30 -25.11 3.57
CA PRO A 273 10.34 -23.65 3.41
C PRO A 273 10.04 -23.20 1.97
N GLU A 274 9.17 -22.20 1.81
CA GLU A 274 8.86 -21.64 0.50
C GLU A 274 8.69 -20.13 0.55
N VAL A 275 8.93 -19.44 -0.59
CA VAL A 275 8.66 -18.01 -0.79
C VAL A 275 7.54 -17.87 -1.83
N MET A 276 6.32 -17.84 -1.37
CA MET A 276 5.15 -17.78 -2.26
C MET A 276 4.75 -16.36 -2.58
N ILE A 277 4.38 -16.13 -3.84
CA ILE A 277 3.67 -14.92 -4.27
C ILE A 277 2.28 -14.90 -3.63
N ARG A 278 1.84 -13.69 -3.24
CA ARG A 278 0.55 -13.51 -2.58
C ARG A 278 -0.33 -12.47 -3.21
N GLU A 279 0.25 -11.54 -3.93
CA GLU A 279 -0.50 -10.38 -4.42
C GLU A 279 0.14 -9.83 -5.69
N ALA A 280 -0.70 -9.41 -6.61
CA ALA A 280 -0.39 -8.53 -7.72
C ALA A 280 -0.96 -7.15 -7.38
N GLY A 281 -0.09 -6.17 -7.14
CA GLY A 281 -0.46 -4.83 -6.75
C GLY A 281 -0.13 -3.80 -7.84
N PHE A 282 -1.04 -2.86 -8.04
CA PHE A 282 -0.96 -1.80 -9.05
C PHE A 282 -1.16 -0.46 -8.34
N GLY A 283 -0.07 0.28 -8.16
CA GLY A 283 -0.11 1.61 -7.56
C GLY A 283 -0.63 2.64 -8.56
N LEU A 284 -1.45 3.57 -8.07
CA LEU A 284 -2.16 4.56 -8.89
C LEU A 284 -1.76 6.00 -8.54
N ASN A 285 -0.95 6.23 -7.48
CA ASN A 285 -0.62 7.56 -7.01
C ASN A 285 0.46 8.21 -7.89
N PRO A 286 0.14 9.27 -8.65
CA PRO A 286 1.06 9.84 -9.63
C PRO A 286 2.19 10.67 -9.01
N PHE A 287 2.15 10.92 -7.70
CA PHE A 287 3.18 11.70 -7.01
C PHE A 287 4.33 10.84 -6.49
N ILE A 288 4.13 9.52 -6.44
CA ILE A 288 5.14 8.56 -5.99
C ILE A 288 5.70 7.84 -7.22
N SER A 289 7.00 7.85 -7.39
CA SER A 289 7.68 7.19 -8.51
C SER A 289 9.09 6.78 -8.13
N MET A 290 9.78 6.09 -9.03
CA MET A 290 11.20 5.75 -8.89
C MET A 290 12.11 6.98 -8.82
N GLU A 291 11.72 8.09 -9.43
CA GLU A 291 12.44 9.37 -9.41
C GLU A 291 12.10 10.21 -8.17
N ASN A 292 10.93 9.97 -7.56
CA ASN A 292 10.46 10.62 -6.35
C ASN A 292 9.98 9.57 -5.34
N PRO A 293 10.89 8.72 -4.83
CA PRO A 293 10.53 7.61 -3.96
C PRO A 293 10.15 8.10 -2.56
N LEU A 294 9.26 7.36 -1.93
CA LEU A 294 8.99 7.49 -0.50
C LEU A 294 9.58 6.29 0.24
N SER A 295 10.24 6.54 1.36
CA SER A 295 11.07 5.53 2.04
C SER A 295 10.29 4.37 2.65
N PHE A 296 9.03 4.54 3.04
CA PHE A 296 8.28 3.50 3.73
C PHE A 296 7.54 2.59 2.74
N VAL A 297 7.77 1.27 2.80
CA VAL A 297 7.22 0.29 1.86
C VAL A 297 5.70 0.39 1.70
N SER A 298 4.95 0.46 2.81
CA SER A 298 3.47 0.52 2.75
C SER A 298 2.90 1.83 2.17
N VAL A 299 3.74 2.80 1.86
CA VAL A 299 3.35 4.01 1.12
C VAL A 299 3.87 3.93 -0.30
N PHE A 300 5.06 3.36 -0.49
CA PHE A 300 5.67 3.21 -1.81
C PHE A 300 4.87 2.24 -2.71
N GLU A 301 4.14 1.28 -2.15
CA GLU A 301 3.23 0.38 -2.89
C GLU A 301 2.15 1.14 -3.69
N ARG A 302 1.88 2.43 -3.38
CA ARG A 302 0.97 3.29 -4.16
C ARG A 302 1.62 3.93 -5.38
N GLN A 303 2.94 3.77 -5.59
CA GLN A 303 3.62 4.31 -6.77
C GLN A 303 2.97 3.83 -8.07
N ALA A 304 2.85 4.73 -9.05
CA ALA A 304 2.31 4.36 -10.37
C ALA A 304 3.19 3.29 -11.05
N GLY A 305 2.75 2.03 -10.97
CA GLY A 305 3.53 0.88 -11.43
C GLY A 305 3.04 -0.43 -10.84
N PHE A 306 3.91 -1.43 -10.85
CA PHE A 306 3.58 -2.80 -10.43
C PHE A 306 4.51 -3.30 -9.32
N HIS A 307 3.91 -4.00 -8.37
CA HIS A 307 4.62 -4.77 -7.35
C HIS A 307 3.98 -6.13 -7.15
N ILE A 308 4.73 -7.05 -6.59
CA ILE A 308 4.20 -8.29 -6.04
C ILE A 308 4.47 -8.34 -4.55
N SER A 309 3.58 -8.95 -3.78
CA SER A 309 3.88 -9.28 -2.40
C SER A 309 4.31 -10.73 -2.27
N LEU A 310 5.23 -10.96 -1.35
CA LEU A 310 5.77 -12.26 -0.98
C LEU A 310 5.37 -12.59 0.45
N GLY A 311 5.20 -13.87 0.72
CA GLY A 311 5.00 -14.35 2.08
C GLY A 311 3.56 -14.31 2.55
N LYS A 312 3.26 -13.55 3.58
CA LYS A 312 1.95 -13.57 4.25
C LYS A 312 0.81 -13.12 3.35
N LYS A 313 -0.21 -13.97 3.21
CA LYS A 313 -1.44 -13.68 2.48
C LYS A 313 -2.21 -12.51 3.09
N HIS A 314 -2.77 -11.66 2.24
CA HIS A 314 -3.66 -10.59 2.67
C HIS A 314 -4.89 -11.13 3.42
N ALA A 315 -5.31 -10.47 4.49
CA ALA A 315 -6.38 -10.94 5.37
C ALA A 315 -7.72 -11.18 4.64
N ILE A 316 -7.97 -10.46 3.55
CA ILE A 316 -9.19 -10.56 2.73
C ILE A 316 -9.31 -11.94 2.06
N TYR A 317 -8.19 -12.54 1.67
CA TYR A 317 -8.16 -13.84 0.97
C TYR A 317 -7.87 -15.05 1.89
N ARG A 318 -7.66 -14.83 3.20
CA ARG A 318 -7.30 -15.90 4.17
C ARG A 318 -8.34 -17.00 4.32
N HIS A 319 -9.60 -16.68 4.13
CA HIS A 319 -10.71 -17.65 4.34
C HIS A 319 -10.69 -18.84 3.38
N LYS A 320 -9.86 -18.80 2.35
CA LYS A 320 -9.71 -19.87 1.35
C LYS A 320 -8.73 -20.99 1.78
N PHE A 321 -7.97 -20.78 2.85
CA PHE A 321 -7.07 -21.82 3.38
C PHE A 321 -7.70 -22.56 4.55
N GLY A 322 -7.85 -23.87 4.41
CA GLY A 322 -8.41 -24.77 5.44
C GLY A 322 -7.51 -25.00 6.65
N LYS A 323 -6.29 -24.46 6.71
CA LYS A 323 -5.35 -24.55 7.84
C LYS A 323 -4.78 -23.17 8.17
N GLU A 324 -4.52 -22.90 9.47
CA GLU A 324 -3.74 -21.75 9.92
C GLU A 324 -2.28 -21.95 9.47
N VAL A 325 -1.95 -21.45 8.31
CA VAL A 325 -0.55 -21.27 7.92
C VAL A 325 -0.04 -20.04 8.68
N VAL A 326 0.94 -20.23 9.55
CA VAL A 326 1.56 -19.15 10.32
C VAL A 326 2.49 -18.36 9.39
N GLN A 327 1.92 -17.35 8.75
CA GLN A 327 2.68 -16.42 7.91
C GLN A 327 2.96 -15.16 8.72
N ARG A 328 4.21 -14.75 8.84
CA ARG A 328 4.63 -13.59 9.64
C ARG A 328 4.87 -12.34 8.81
N TYR A 329 5.41 -12.48 7.62
CA TYR A 329 5.89 -11.38 6.81
C TYR A 329 5.06 -11.25 5.52
N HIS A 330 4.64 -10.02 5.23
CA HIS A 330 4.09 -9.57 3.96
C HIS A 330 5.07 -8.54 3.43
N MET A 331 5.71 -8.82 2.31
CA MET A 331 6.82 -8.03 1.77
C MET A 331 6.57 -7.73 0.31
N ASP A 332 6.50 -6.44 -0.03
CA ASP A 332 6.29 -5.97 -1.39
C ASP A 332 7.63 -5.74 -2.06
N ILE A 333 7.82 -6.30 -3.26
CA ILE A 333 8.94 -6.04 -4.13
C ILE A 333 8.46 -5.41 -5.43
N PHE A 334 9.25 -4.47 -5.97
CA PHE A 334 8.80 -3.55 -7.01
C PHE A 334 9.54 -3.78 -8.31
N SER A 335 8.79 -3.77 -9.42
CA SER A 335 9.32 -4.10 -10.73
C SER A 335 9.57 -2.90 -11.63
N THR A 336 10.41 -3.12 -12.64
CA THR A 336 10.62 -2.20 -13.77
C THR A 336 9.54 -2.35 -14.84
N ALA A 337 8.31 -2.69 -14.47
CA ALA A 337 7.23 -2.91 -15.41
C ALA A 337 7.04 -1.71 -16.36
N PHE A 338 7.08 -1.96 -17.65
CA PHE A 338 6.89 -0.94 -18.68
C PHE A 338 5.64 -1.16 -19.53
N LYS A 339 5.06 -2.38 -19.51
CA LYS A 339 3.79 -2.72 -20.16
C LYS A 339 3.03 -3.73 -19.32
N MET A 340 1.70 -3.58 -19.22
CA MET A 340 0.81 -4.55 -18.60
C MET A 340 -0.39 -4.77 -19.52
N THR A 341 -0.80 -6.03 -19.65
CA THR A 341 -1.90 -6.42 -20.55
C THR A 341 -2.86 -7.37 -19.86
N ALA A 342 -4.12 -7.32 -20.31
CA ALA A 342 -5.12 -8.34 -20.05
C ALA A 342 -5.31 -9.16 -21.35
N CYS A 343 -5.29 -10.48 -21.25
CA CYS A 343 -5.29 -11.39 -22.39
C CYS A 343 -6.35 -12.45 -22.25
N ASN A 344 -7.05 -12.75 -23.35
CA ASN A 344 -7.80 -14.00 -23.53
C ASN A 344 -6.91 -14.99 -24.27
N VAL A 345 -6.98 -16.26 -23.88
CA VAL A 345 -6.18 -17.35 -24.46
C VAL A 345 -7.06 -18.48 -24.96
N ASP A 346 -6.64 -19.13 -26.05
CA ASP A 346 -7.27 -20.37 -26.51
C ASP A 346 -6.90 -21.52 -25.54
N GLU A 347 -7.89 -22.12 -24.90
CA GLU A 347 -7.69 -23.18 -23.91
C GLU A 347 -6.89 -24.40 -24.42
N LYS A 348 -6.89 -24.64 -25.75
CA LYS A 348 -6.23 -25.82 -26.34
C LYS A 348 -4.81 -25.56 -26.78
N THR A 349 -4.55 -24.35 -27.31
CA THR A 349 -3.24 -24.00 -27.87
C THR A 349 -2.42 -23.12 -26.94
N GLY A 350 -3.06 -22.38 -26.03
CA GLY A 350 -2.43 -21.35 -25.19
C GLY A 350 -2.12 -20.07 -25.96
N ASP A 351 -2.57 -19.94 -27.22
CA ASP A 351 -2.33 -18.75 -28.01
C ASP A 351 -3.22 -17.59 -27.55
N ILE A 352 -2.66 -16.38 -27.54
CA ILE A 352 -3.42 -15.15 -27.22
C ILE A 352 -4.43 -14.90 -28.36
N THR A 353 -5.71 -14.82 -28.01
CA THR A 353 -6.82 -14.53 -28.94
C THR A 353 -7.23 -13.07 -28.91
N GLU A 354 -7.02 -12.39 -27.78
CA GLU A 354 -7.29 -10.98 -27.57
C GLU A 354 -6.29 -10.40 -26.55
N GLU A 355 -5.80 -9.19 -26.77
CA GLU A 355 -4.89 -8.49 -25.85
C GLU A 355 -5.32 -7.02 -25.69
N VAL A 356 -5.48 -6.56 -24.45
CA VAL A 356 -5.72 -5.14 -24.12
C VAL A 356 -4.58 -4.61 -23.26
N ILE A 357 -3.88 -3.60 -23.75
CA ILE A 357 -2.84 -2.90 -23.00
C ILE A 357 -3.52 -1.88 -22.09
N PHE A 358 -3.30 -1.94 -20.78
CA PHE A 358 -3.87 -1.01 -19.81
C PHE A 358 -2.82 -0.15 -19.08
N PHE A 359 -1.54 -0.50 -19.22
CA PHE A 359 -0.42 0.30 -18.72
C PHE A 359 0.73 0.26 -19.72
N GLU A 360 1.28 1.41 -20.03
CA GLU A 360 2.46 1.52 -20.89
C GLU A 360 3.33 2.72 -20.51
N ASN A 361 4.66 2.48 -20.43
CA ASN A 361 5.66 3.51 -20.16
C ASN A 361 5.37 4.42 -18.96
N GLY A 362 4.92 3.83 -17.84
CA GLY A 362 4.66 4.55 -16.59
C GLY A 362 3.26 5.20 -16.50
N MET A 363 2.36 4.94 -17.45
CA MET A 363 1.02 5.53 -17.48
C MET A 363 -0.07 4.47 -17.66
N TYR A 364 -1.17 4.61 -16.94
CA TYR A 364 -2.40 3.87 -17.20
C TYR A 364 -3.13 4.50 -18.39
N ILE A 365 -3.52 3.67 -19.37
CA ILE A 365 -4.11 4.09 -20.65
C ILE A 365 -5.50 3.47 -20.91
N ALA A 366 -5.98 2.64 -20.03
CA ALA A 366 -7.29 2.00 -20.12
C ALA A 366 -8.42 2.86 -19.53
#